data_4fa1352b7174589eaf2fdc63fd83f090
#
_entry.id   4fa1352b7174589eaf2fdc63fd83f090
#
_cell.length_a   1.000
_cell.length_b   1.000
_cell.length_c   1.000
_cell.angle_alpha   90.00
_cell.angle_beta   90.00
_cell.angle_gamma   90.00
#
_symmetry.space_group_name_H-M   'P 1'
#
loop_
_entity.id
_entity.type
_entity.pdbx_description
1 polymer ?
#
loop_
_entity_poly.entity_id
_entity_poly.type
_entity_poly.pdbx_seq_one_letter_code
_entity_poly.pdbx_strand_id
1 'polypeptide(L)'
;MDVRLLGSGGWLPTDSRETACVYVRDGADLLVLDAGTGLRRLVTEPQLVDGVERVHVALTHFHLDHIVGLAALSGFGVEAREVWMPARLLAGAQAGDLLERLLGPPFMLGAARVAAARELEGDAEIGPFRVEIRIQEQHPGRSLAFKVDGALAYCTDTAYDPANVEFARGARLLLHEAFWPGETTDDPGHTASGEAGRLAAEAGVERLVLVHVNPEADDEEKLARSARARFAPAEVGRDGLVLM
;
A
#
# COMPACT_ATOMS: atom_id res chain seq x y z
N MET A 1 17.31 1.52 3.39
CA MET A 1 15.93 1.52 2.85
C MET A 1 15.39 2.94 2.90
N ASP A 2 14.96 3.52 1.77
CA ASP A 2 14.27 4.82 1.67
C ASP A 2 12.78 4.53 1.47
N VAL A 3 11.93 5.03 2.36
CA VAL A 3 10.48 4.79 2.32
C VAL A 3 9.75 6.11 2.16
N ARG A 4 8.85 6.19 1.18
CA ARG A 4 8.05 7.39 0.90
C ARG A 4 6.61 7.03 0.62
N LEU A 5 5.71 7.93 0.96
CA LEU A 5 4.30 7.80 0.66
C LEU A 5 4.00 8.55 -0.65
N LEU A 6 3.66 7.84 -1.72
CA LEU A 6 3.32 8.43 -3.01
C LEU A 6 1.82 8.72 -3.15
N GLY A 7 0.99 7.95 -2.44
CA GLY A 7 -0.44 8.14 -2.37
C GLY A 7 -0.95 7.77 -0.99
N SER A 8 -1.61 8.72 -0.32
CA SER A 8 -2.06 8.63 1.08
C SER A 8 -3.57 8.46 1.23
N GLY A 9 -4.33 8.68 0.15
CA GLY A 9 -5.79 8.56 0.14
C GLY A 9 -6.28 7.16 -0.22
N GLY A 10 -7.53 6.89 0.07
CA GLY A 10 -8.26 5.71 -0.32
C GLY A 10 -9.46 6.04 -1.21
N TRP A 11 -10.01 5.03 -1.91
CA TRP A 11 -11.16 5.08 -2.80
C TRP A 11 -10.98 6.00 -4.03
N LEU A 12 -10.93 7.32 -3.85
CA LEU A 12 -10.82 8.29 -4.94
C LEU A 12 -9.68 9.28 -4.68
N PRO A 13 -8.94 9.68 -5.72
CA PRO A 13 -7.97 10.76 -5.56
C PRO A 13 -8.67 12.10 -5.35
N THR A 14 -8.01 12.99 -4.61
CA THR A 14 -8.44 14.37 -4.39
C THR A 14 -7.37 15.35 -4.89
N ASP A 15 -7.59 16.64 -4.72
CA ASP A 15 -6.58 17.67 -5.05
C ASP A 15 -5.33 17.56 -4.17
N SER A 16 -5.43 16.94 -2.98
CA SER A 16 -4.34 16.82 -2.00
C SER A 16 -3.81 15.41 -1.78
N ARG A 17 -4.52 14.38 -2.26
CA ARG A 17 -4.17 12.97 -2.04
C ARG A 17 -4.37 12.14 -3.29
N GLU A 18 -3.33 11.46 -3.69
CA GLU A 18 -3.39 10.31 -4.60
C GLU A 18 -3.84 9.06 -3.82
N THR A 19 -4.38 8.06 -4.52
CA THR A 19 -4.75 6.78 -3.89
C THR A 19 -3.53 5.90 -3.64
N ALA A 20 -3.72 4.87 -2.84
CA ALA A 20 -2.75 4.01 -2.18
C ALA A 20 -1.49 3.68 -3.01
N CYS A 21 -0.34 4.16 -2.56
CA CYS A 21 0.95 3.87 -3.19
C CYS A 21 2.10 4.17 -2.22
N VAL A 22 2.89 3.15 -1.87
CA VAL A 22 4.05 3.27 -0.99
C VAL A 22 5.32 2.91 -1.76
N TYR A 23 6.30 3.77 -1.71
CA TYR A 23 7.62 3.62 -2.31
C TYR A 23 8.60 3.10 -1.28
N VAL A 24 9.34 2.05 -1.61
CA VAL A 24 10.40 1.46 -0.79
C VAL A 24 11.61 1.19 -1.68
N ARG A 25 12.73 1.88 -1.44
CA ARG A 25 13.92 1.72 -2.26
C ARG A 25 15.11 1.19 -1.47
N ASP A 26 15.82 0.26 -2.09
CA ASP A 26 17.15 -0.16 -1.67
C ASP A 26 18.10 -0.25 -2.88
N GLY A 27 19.09 0.63 -2.94
CA GLY A 27 20.02 0.71 -4.06
C GLY A 27 19.34 0.99 -5.41
N ALA A 28 19.48 0.05 -6.35
CA ALA A 28 18.92 0.10 -7.70
C ALA A 28 17.54 -0.58 -7.81
N ASP A 29 17.02 -1.14 -6.72
CA ASP A 29 15.72 -1.79 -6.66
C ASP A 29 14.67 -0.88 -5.99
N LEU A 30 13.51 -0.81 -6.62
CA LEU A 30 12.33 -0.13 -6.12
C LEU A 30 11.20 -1.14 -5.92
N LEU A 31 10.74 -1.30 -4.69
CA LEU A 31 9.49 -1.98 -4.36
C LEU A 31 8.40 -0.92 -4.16
N VAL A 32 7.28 -1.10 -4.83
CA VAL A 32 6.08 -0.28 -4.65
C VAL A 32 4.99 -1.17 -4.04
N LEU A 33 4.44 -0.76 -2.90
CA LEU A 33 3.30 -1.43 -2.30
C LEU A 33 2.04 -0.69 -2.75
N ASP A 34 1.20 -1.39 -3.47
CA ASP A 34 0.04 -0.91 -4.23
C ASP A 34 0.36 0.10 -5.35
N ALA A 35 -0.49 0.09 -6.35
CA ALA A 35 -0.38 0.88 -7.56
C ALA A 35 -1.64 1.73 -7.80
N GLY A 36 -2.03 2.51 -6.80
CA GLY A 36 -3.05 3.53 -6.97
C GLY A 36 -2.57 4.69 -7.84
N THR A 37 -3.32 5.77 -7.88
CA THR A 37 -2.99 6.93 -8.70
C THR A 37 -1.65 7.57 -8.30
N GLY A 38 -1.19 7.35 -7.05
CA GLY A 38 0.13 7.79 -6.56
C GLY A 38 1.30 7.28 -7.39
N LEU A 39 1.16 6.14 -8.09
CA LEU A 39 2.20 5.59 -8.95
C LEU A 39 2.59 6.54 -10.10
N ARG A 40 1.68 7.41 -10.57
CA ARG A 40 1.98 8.41 -11.61
C ARG A 40 3.15 9.32 -11.25
N ARG A 41 3.44 9.50 -9.95
CA ARG A 41 4.54 10.34 -9.48
C ARG A 41 5.91 9.83 -9.95
N LEU A 42 6.06 8.53 -10.17
CA LEU A 42 7.28 7.98 -10.76
C LEU A 42 7.50 8.46 -12.22
N VAL A 43 6.44 8.89 -12.90
CA VAL A 43 6.52 9.50 -14.25
C VAL A 43 6.72 11.00 -14.17
N THR A 44 6.02 11.68 -13.26
CA THR A 44 6.02 13.15 -13.16
C THR A 44 7.18 13.70 -12.31
N GLU A 45 7.81 12.86 -11.51
CA GLU A 45 8.93 13.19 -10.63
C GLU A 45 10.11 12.24 -10.93
N PRO A 46 10.81 12.40 -12.06
CA PRO A 46 11.81 11.43 -12.54
C PRO A 46 12.97 11.21 -11.57
N GLN A 47 13.24 12.15 -10.65
CA GLN A 47 14.23 11.98 -9.59
C GLN A 47 13.91 10.80 -8.65
N LEU A 48 12.66 10.35 -8.56
CA LEU A 48 12.28 9.19 -7.75
C LEU A 48 12.80 7.87 -8.33
N VAL A 49 13.03 7.83 -9.64
CA VAL A 49 13.53 6.64 -10.34
C VAL A 49 14.97 6.80 -10.87
N ASP A 50 15.64 7.89 -10.50
CA ASP A 50 17.04 8.08 -10.89
C ASP A 50 17.94 7.01 -10.29
N GLY A 51 18.68 6.28 -11.13
CA GLY A 51 19.50 5.12 -10.74
C GLY A 51 18.71 3.87 -10.32
N VAL A 52 17.39 3.80 -10.58
CA VAL A 52 16.59 2.58 -10.43
C VAL A 52 16.73 1.72 -11.68
N GLU A 53 17.07 0.45 -11.51
CA GLU A 53 17.20 -0.52 -12.59
C GLU A 53 16.04 -1.53 -12.62
N ARG A 54 15.43 -1.80 -11.47
CA ARG A 54 14.32 -2.77 -11.31
C ARG A 54 13.19 -2.18 -10.49
N VAL A 55 11.97 -2.39 -10.97
CA VAL A 55 10.74 -1.99 -10.27
C VAL A 55 9.88 -3.21 -10.02
N HIS A 56 9.54 -3.42 -8.78
CA HIS A 56 8.65 -4.46 -8.29
C HIS A 56 7.41 -3.82 -7.69
N VAL A 57 6.24 -4.14 -8.18
CA VAL A 57 4.97 -3.71 -7.58
C VAL A 57 4.35 -4.91 -6.86
N ALA A 58 4.05 -4.79 -5.59
CA ALA A 58 3.32 -5.80 -4.82
C ALA A 58 1.92 -5.27 -4.48
N LEU A 59 0.89 -5.99 -4.91
CA LEU A 59 -0.50 -5.59 -4.72
C LEU A 59 -1.07 -6.24 -3.47
N THR A 60 -1.73 -5.44 -2.62
CA THR A 60 -2.48 -5.96 -1.46
C THR A 60 -3.76 -6.66 -1.90
N HIS A 61 -4.48 -6.10 -2.86
CA HIS A 61 -5.72 -6.64 -3.44
C HIS A 61 -6.03 -5.95 -4.79
N PHE A 62 -7.28 -6.08 -5.29
CA PHE A 62 -7.62 -5.70 -6.67
C PHE A 62 -8.67 -4.57 -6.78
N HIS A 63 -8.94 -3.81 -5.72
CA HIS A 63 -9.77 -2.61 -5.86
C HIS A 63 -9.06 -1.57 -6.74
N LEU A 64 -9.85 -0.79 -7.47
CA LEU A 64 -9.31 0.11 -8.51
C LEU A 64 -8.32 1.14 -7.97
N ASP A 65 -8.55 1.65 -6.79
CA ASP A 65 -7.69 2.63 -6.13
C ASP A 65 -6.32 2.07 -5.71
N HIS A 66 -6.13 0.73 -5.78
CA HIS A 66 -4.85 0.05 -5.57
C HIS A 66 -4.18 -0.44 -6.85
N ILE A 67 -4.87 -0.39 -8.00
CA ILE A 67 -4.36 -0.98 -9.24
C ILE A 67 -4.40 -0.05 -10.47
N VAL A 68 -5.21 1.03 -10.43
CA VAL A 68 -5.43 1.90 -11.60
C VAL A 68 -4.13 2.54 -12.11
N GLY A 69 -3.17 2.77 -11.25
CA GLY A 69 -1.86 3.34 -11.60
C GLY A 69 -0.93 2.37 -12.33
N LEU A 70 -1.23 1.06 -12.42
CA LEU A 70 -0.41 0.09 -13.16
C LEU A 70 -0.18 0.53 -14.61
N ALA A 71 -1.12 1.25 -15.21
CA ALA A 71 -0.97 1.84 -16.54
C ALA A 71 0.24 2.77 -16.65
N ALA A 72 0.62 3.45 -15.57
CA ALA A 72 1.77 4.36 -15.54
C ALA A 72 3.12 3.65 -15.58
N LEU A 73 3.18 2.33 -15.30
CA LEU A 73 4.44 1.56 -15.34
C LEU A 73 5.17 1.62 -16.70
N SER A 74 4.44 1.84 -17.78
CA SER A 74 5.04 2.03 -19.11
C SER A 74 5.63 3.42 -19.35
N GLY A 75 5.38 4.37 -18.44
CA GLY A 75 5.70 5.79 -18.63
C GLY A 75 7.07 6.23 -18.12
N PHE A 76 7.80 5.41 -17.37
CA PHE A 76 9.14 5.71 -16.89
C PHE A 76 10.16 4.70 -17.40
N GLY A 77 11.41 5.16 -17.62
CA GLY A 77 12.42 4.49 -18.41
C GLY A 77 13.11 3.27 -17.77
N VAL A 78 12.48 2.60 -16.81
CA VAL A 78 12.99 1.36 -16.22
C VAL A 78 12.41 0.17 -16.98
N GLU A 79 13.27 -0.69 -17.56
CA GLU A 79 12.82 -1.83 -18.39
C GLU A 79 12.40 -3.05 -17.56
N ALA A 80 13.12 -3.35 -16.47
CA ALA A 80 12.82 -4.50 -15.62
C ALA A 80 11.70 -4.16 -14.65
N ARG A 81 10.46 -4.55 -14.98
CA ARG A 81 9.25 -4.30 -14.19
C ARG A 81 8.50 -5.59 -13.92
N GLU A 82 8.12 -5.80 -12.68
CA GLU A 82 7.34 -6.95 -12.23
C GLU A 82 6.13 -6.50 -11.42
N VAL A 83 5.01 -7.21 -11.54
CA VAL A 83 3.82 -7.03 -10.70
C VAL A 83 3.53 -8.33 -9.98
N TRP A 84 3.70 -8.32 -8.66
CA TRP A 84 3.44 -9.42 -7.74
C TRP A 84 2.00 -9.34 -7.25
N MET A 85 1.21 -10.35 -7.58
CA MET A 85 -0.24 -10.32 -7.44
C MET A 85 -0.73 -11.52 -6.61
N PRO A 86 -1.58 -11.31 -5.59
CA PRO A 86 -2.23 -12.40 -4.86
C PRO A 86 -3.40 -13.01 -5.65
N ALA A 87 -3.17 -13.29 -6.96
CA ALA A 87 -4.25 -13.61 -7.87
C ALA A 87 -4.92 -14.96 -7.54
N ARG A 88 -4.15 -15.98 -7.20
CA ARG A 88 -4.72 -17.27 -6.76
C ARG A 88 -5.36 -17.19 -5.38
N LEU A 89 -4.72 -16.45 -4.45
CA LEU A 89 -5.20 -16.33 -3.06
C LEU A 89 -6.53 -15.58 -2.96
N LEU A 90 -6.70 -14.49 -3.72
CA LEU A 90 -7.85 -13.59 -3.56
C LEU A 90 -8.87 -13.67 -4.71
N ALA A 91 -8.43 -14.01 -5.93
CA ALA A 91 -9.31 -14.01 -7.11
C ALA A 91 -9.50 -15.39 -7.76
N GLY A 92 -8.81 -16.44 -7.29
CA GLY A 92 -8.87 -17.77 -7.89
C GLY A 92 -8.39 -17.81 -9.36
N ALA A 93 -7.56 -16.83 -9.76
CA ALA A 93 -7.06 -16.64 -11.12
C ALA A 93 -5.53 -16.71 -11.15
N GLN A 94 -4.94 -16.84 -12.34
CA GLN A 94 -3.50 -16.69 -12.48
C GLN A 94 -3.12 -15.21 -12.64
N ALA A 95 -1.98 -14.79 -12.09
CA ALA A 95 -1.50 -13.41 -12.14
C ALA A 95 -1.37 -12.89 -13.59
N GLY A 96 -0.82 -13.70 -14.50
CA GLY A 96 -0.70 -13.33 -15.92
C GLY A 96 -2.04 -13.07 -16.60
N ASP A 97 -3.03 -13.94 -16.34
CA ASP A 97 -4.37 -13.79 -16.92
C ASP A 97 -5.09 -12.54 -16.36
N LEU A 98 -4.93 -12.29 -15.05
CA LEU A 98 -5.55 -11.15 -14.43
C LEU A 98 -4.90 -9.83 -14.89
N LEU A 99 -3.57 -9.79 -14.96
CA LEU A 99 -2.86 -8.61 -15.47
C LEU A 99 -3.21 -8.31 -16.93
N GLU A 100 -3.34 -9.35 -17.77
CA GLU A 100 -3.76 -9.17 -19.17
C GLU A 100 -5.19 -8.63 -19.29
N ARG A 101 -6.11 -9.06 -18.42
CA ARG A 101 -7.48 -8.50 -18.37
C ARG A 101 -7.49 -7.01 -18.00
N LEU A 102 -6.57 -6.58 -17.13
CA LEU A 102 -6.45 -5.19 -16.70
C LEU A 102 -5.78 -4.30 -17.77
N LEU A 103 -4.72 -4.80 -18.40
CA LEU A 103 -3.82 -4.01 -19.25
C LEU A 103 -3.84 -4.45 -20.73
N GLY A 104 -4.68 -5.42 -21.06
CA GLY A 104 -4.84 -5.90 -22.43
C GLY A 104 -5.87 -5.12 -23.24
N PRO A 105 -6.00 -5.47 -24.54
CA PRO A 105 -7.04 -4.90 -25.39
C PRO A 105 -8.45 -5.19 -24.85
N PRO A 106 -9.42 -4.29 -24.99
CA PRO A 106 -9.33 -3.03 -25.74
C PRO A 106 -8.78 -1.84 -24.93
N PHE A 107 -8.39 -2.04 -23.66
CA PHE A 107 -8.05 -0.96 -22.73
C PHE A 107 -6.61 -0.45 -22.93
N MET A 108 -5.66 -1.39 -23.12
CA MET A 108 -4.25 -1.09 -23.34
C MET A 108 -3.61 -2.02 -24.37
N LEU A 109 -2.29 -1.90 -24.57
CA LEU A 109 -1.53 -2.61 -25.60
C LEU A 109 -1.10 -4.04 -25.20
N GLY A 110 -1.46 -4.52 -24.03
CA GLY A 110 -1.12 -5.83 -23.47
C GLY A 110 -0.14 -5.74 -22.28
N ALA A 111 -0.39 -6.61 -21.30
CA ALA A 111 0.36 -6.63 -20.04
C ALA A 111 1.87 -6.84 -20.25
N ALA A 112 2.26 -7.69 -21.18
CA ALA A 112 3.68 -7.99 -21.45
C ALA A 112 4.51 -6.75 -21.87
N ARG A 113 3.87 -5.68 -22.33
CA ARG A 113 4.53 -4.40 -22.62
C ARG A 113 4.67 -3.50 -21.40
N VAL A 114 3.93 -3.81 -20.34
CA VAL A 114 3.89 -3.00 -19.11
C VAL A 114 4.80 -3.60 -18.07
N ALA A 115 4.60 -4.88 -17.72
CA ALA A 115 5.38 -5.58 -16.70
C ALA A 115 5.23 -7.10 -16.81
N ALA A 116 6.13 -7.86 -16.20
CA ALA A 116 5.98 -9.30 -16.00
C ALA A 116 5.10 -9.57 -14.77
N ALA A 117 4.09 -10.44 -14.92
CA ALA A 117 3.27 -10.88 -13.81
C ALA A 117 3.99 -11.94 -12.96
N ARG A 118 3.85 -11.86 -11.64
CA ARG A 118 4.34 -12.82 -10.64
C ARG A 118 3.22 -13.20 -9.69
N GLU A 119 3.14 -14.46 -9.31
CA GLU A 119 2.23 -14.90 -8.25
C GLU A 119 2.80 -14.54 -6.87
N LEU A 120 1.92 -14.07 -5.99
CA LEU A 120 2.21 -13.84 -4.57
C LEU A 120 1.29 -14.73 -3.73
N GLU A 121 1.82 -15.87 -3.28
CA GLU A 121 1.04 -16.92 -2.58
C GLU A 121 1.47 -17.11 -1.11
N GLY A 122 2.51 -16.41 -0.68
CA GLY A 122 3.08 -16.48 0.66
C GLY A 122 4.22 -15.47 0.81
N ASP A 123 4.97 -15.58 1.90
CA ASP A 123 6.18 -14.79 2.08
C ASP A 123 7.12 -14.95 0.89
N ALA A 124 7.75 -13.87 0.46
CA ALA A 124 8.57 -13.86 -0.75
C ALA A 124 9.80 -12.96 -0.62
N GLU A 125 10.85 -13.32 -1.37
CA GLU A 125 11.96 -12.41 -1.67
C GLU A 125 11.62 -11.67 -2.97
N ILE A 126 11.38 -10.37 -2.89
CA ILE A 126 11.05 -9.51 -4.03
C ILE A 126 12.22 -8.57 -4.28
N GLY A 127 13.05 -8.88 -5.28
CA GLY A 127 14.35 -8.24 -5.42
C GLY A 127 15.18 -8.45 -4.16
N PRO A 128 15.75 -7.40 -3.53
CA PRO A 128 16.49 -7.51 -2.28
C PRO A 128 15.58 -7.51 -1.02
N PHE A 129 14.25 -7.32 -1.18
CA PHE A 129 13.33 -7.14 -0.07
C PHE A 129 12.73 -8.48 0.39
N ARG A 130 12.79 -8.75 1.68
CA ARG A 130 12.01 -9.82 2.31
C ARG A 130 10.62 -9.29 2.63
N VAL A 131 9.61 -9.84 1.97
CA VAL A 131 8.21 -9.46 2.14
C VAL A 131 7.45 -10.60 2.81
N GLU A 132 7.03 -10.38 4.05
CA GLU A 132 6.11 -11.27 4.76
C GLU A 132 4.68 -10.82 4.45
N ILE A 133 3.75 -11.76 4.28
CA ILE A 133 2.35 -11.44 3.98
C ILE A 133 1.40 -12.02 5.01
N ARG A 134 0.27 -11.36 5.20
CA ARG A 134 -0.85 -11.85 5.99
C ARG A 134 -2.16 -11.53 5.28
N ILE A 135 -3.04 -12.54 5.14
CA ILE A 135 -4.40 -12.32 4.62
C ILE A 135 -5.22 -11.61 5.70
N GLN A 136 -5.85 -10.50 5.33
CA GLN A 136 -6.80 -9.74 6.13
C GLN A 136 -8.23 -10.13 5.68
N GLU A 137 -8.96 -10.76 6.59
CA GLU A 137 -10.32 -11.26 6.31
C GLU A 137 -11.39 -10.18 6.54
N GLN A 138 -11.03 -9.06 7.17
CA GLN A 138 -11.94 -8.01 7.59
C GLN A 138 -12.09 -6.91 6.52
N HIS A 139 -12.18 -7.32 5.25
CA HIS A 139 -12.46 -6.43 4.13
C HIS A 139 -13.23 -7.18 3.05
N PRO A 140 -14.24 -6.57 2.38
CA PRO A 140 -14.93 -7.20 1.26
C PRO A 140 -13.95 -7.57 0.14
N GLY A 141 -13.85 -8.88 -0.17
CA GLY A 141 -12.89 -9.40 -1.13
C GLY A 141 -11.51 -9.75 -0.55
N ARG A 142 -11.28 -9.49 0.74
CA ARG A 142 -10.00 -9.68 1.44
C ARG A 142 -8.87 -8.83 0.87
N SER A 143 -7.84 -8.60 1.67
CA SER A 143 -6.62 -7.91 1.27
C SER A 143 -5.40 -8.58 1.90
N LEU A 144 -4.19 -8.14 1.55
CA LEU A 144 -2.95 -8.54 2.22
C LEU A 144 -2.40 -7.39 3.06
N ALA A 145 -1.95 -7.70 4.28
CA ALA A 145 -0.95 -6.88 4.94
C ALA A 145 0.44 -7.32 4.50
N PHE A 146 1.37 -6.37 4.41
CA PHE A 146 2.77 -6.59 4.10
C PHE A 146 3.66 -6.20 5.28
N LYS A 147 4.75 -6.98 5.52
CA LYS A 147 5.86 -6.55 6.36
C LYS A 147 7.17 -6.70 5.59
N VAL A 148 7.84 -5.57 5.36
CA VAL A 148 9.07 -5.49 4.56
C VAL A 148 10.28 -5.42 5.48
N ASP A 149 11.22 -6.36 5.31
CA ASP A 149 12.49 -6.47 6.05
C ASP A 149 12.33 -6.43 7.59
N GLY A 150 11.14 -6.82 8.09
CA GLY A 150 10.79 -6.75 9.49
C GLY A 150 10.65 -5.32 10.05
N ALA A 151 10.89 -4.28 9.24
CA ALA A 151 10.98 -2.90 9.67
C ALA A 151 9.77 -2.04 9.31
N LEU A 152 9.12 -2.29 8.17
CA LEU A 152 7.93 -1.61 7.71
C LEU A 152 6.75 -2.58 7.71
N ALA A 153 5.68 -2.30 8.45
CA ALA A 153 4.39 -2.97 8.31
C ALA A 153 3.41 -2.07 7.56
N TYR A 154 2.66 -2.62 6.60
CA TYR A 154 1.63 -1.93 5.83
C TYR A 154 0.34 -2.74 5.92
N CYS A 155 -0.66 -2.19 6.60
CA CYS A 155 -1.99 -2.76 6.82
C CYS A 155 -3.02 -1.79 6.25
N THR A 156 -3.55 -2.08 5.08
CA THR A 156 -4.57 -1.28 4.40
C THR A 156 -5.80 -2.12 4.15
N ASP A 157 -6.94 -1.47 3.94
CA ASP A 157 -8.22 -2.10 3.59
C ASP A 157 -8.59 -3.25 4.50
N THR A 158 -8.84 -2.91 5.75
CA THR A 158 -9.26 -3.83 6.80
C THR A 158 -10.04 -3.10 7.88
N ALA A 159 -11.13 -3.65 8.36
CA ALA A 159 -11.65 -3.24 9.65
C ALA A 159 -10.63 -3.61 10.75
N TYR A 160 -10.84 -3.12 11.96
CA TYR A 160 -9.95 -3.45 13.08
C TYR A 160 -9.78 -4.96 13.24
N ASP A 161 -8.56 -5.43 13.04
CA ASP A 161 -8.18 -6.84 13.14
C ASP A 161 -7.09 -7.03 14.20
N PRO A 162 -7.38 -7.64 15.37
CA PRO A 162 -6.39 -7.89 16.42
C PRO A 162 -5.17 -8.70 15.94
N ALA A 163 -5.30 -9.52 14.90
CA ALA A 163 -4.18 -10.30 14.38
C ALA A 163 -3.14 -9.42 13.66
N ASN A 164 -3.50 -8.21 13.23
CA ASN A 164 -2.54 -7.23 12.74
C ASN A 164 -1.62 -6.69 13.85
N VAL A 165 -2.01 -6.77 15.13
CA VAL A 165 -1.13 -6.44 16.27
C VAL A 165 0.11 -7.33 16.27
N GLU A 166 -0.09 -8.66 16.19
CA GLU A 166 1.03 -9.60 16.19
C GLU A 166 1.84 -9.51 14.90
N PHE A 167 1.17 -9.31 13.76
CA PHE A 167 1.83 -9.15 12.48
C PHE A 167 2.72 -7.90 12.44
N ALA A 168 2.26 -6.77 12.97
CA ALA A 168 3.03 -5.52 13.01
C ALA A 168 4.13 -5.51 14.08
N ARG A 169 4.11 -6.46 15.05
CA ARG A 169 5.09 -6.51 16.14
C ARG A 169 6.52 -6.55 15.62
N GLY A 170 7.37 -5.69 16.21
CA GLY A 170 8.77 -5.56 15.84
C GLY A 170 9.04 -4.63 14.65
N ALA A 171 8.02 -4.18 13.93
CA ALA A 171 8.19 -3.16 12.91
C ALA A 171 8.51 -1.80 13.58
N ARG A 172 9.38 -1.02 12.92
CA ARG A 172 9.68 0.35 13.34
C ARG A 172 8.60 1.32 12.88
N LEU A 173 8.11 1.12 11.67
CA LEU A 173 7.09 1.92 11.03
C LEU A 173 5.86 1.06 10.72
N LEU A 174 4.70 1.51 11.17
CA LEU A 174 3.41 0.98 10.77
C LEU A 174 2.69 2.01 9.89
N LEU A 175 2.40 1.65 8.65
CA LEU A 175 1.42 2.32 7.82
C LEU A 175 0.10 1.56 8.00
N HIS A 176 -0.89 2.21 8.58
CA HIS A 176 -2.21 1.60 8.79
C HIS A 176 -3.29 2.48 8.20
N GLU A 177 -4.28 1.86 7.57
CA GLU A 177 -5.43 2.61 7.12
C GLU A 177 -6.11 3.34 8.28
N ALA A 178 -6.74 4.45 7.95
CA ALA A 178 -7.63 5.19 8.84
C ALA A 178 -8.70 5.87 8.02
N PHE A 179 -9.59 5.07 7.45
CA PHE A 179 -10.62 5.57 6.54
C PHE A 179 -11.59 6.51 7.26
N TRP A 180 -11.87 6.24 8.54
CA TRP A 180 -12.78 7.06 9.34
C TRP A 180 -12.06 7.83 10.44
N PRO A 181 -12.32 9.16 10.58
CA PRO A 181 -11.84 9.93 11.71
C PRO A 181 -12.69 9.65 12.95
N GLY A 182 -12.07 9.23 14.07
CA GLY A 182 -12.76 8.95 15.35
C GLY A 182 -12.13 7.82 16.12
N GLU A 183 -12.76 7.47 17.25
CA GLU A 183 -12.26 6.42 18.14
C GLU A 183 -12.51 5.01 17.59
N THR A 184 -13.71 4.78 17.06
CA THR A 184 -14.17 3.50 16.48
C THR A 184 -15.09 3.76 15.29
N THR A 185 -15.32 2.72 14.49
CA THR A 185 -16.30 2.71 13.40
C THR A 185 -17.09 1.40 13.41
N ASP A 186 -18.30 1.42 12.83
CA ASP A 186 -19.09 0.21 12.56
C ASP A 186 -18.90 -0.26 11.10
N ASP A 187 -17.97 0.34 10.35
CA ASP A 187 -17.66 -0.07 8.98
C ASP A 187 -17.03 -1.46 8.98
N PRO A 188 -17.60 -2.44 8.26
CA PRO A 188 -17.10 -3.81 8.27
C PRO A 188 -15.83 -4.00 7.44
N GLY A 189 -15.41 -3.00 6.67
CA GLY A 189 -14.27 -3.09 5.76
C GLY A 189 -13.12 -2.15 6.07
N HIS A 190 -13.34 -1.17 6.96
CA HIS A 190 -12.37 -0.10 7.23
C HIS A 190 -12.23 0.24 8.70
N THR A 191 -11.06 0.79 9.05
CA THR A 191 -10.65 1.10 10.43
C THR A 191 -10.82 2.59 10.74
N ALA A 192 -11.19 2.93 11.98
CA ALA A 192 -11.11 4.29 12.50
C ALA A 192 -9.70 4.64 13.00
N SER A 193 -9.35 5.93 12.97
CA SER A 193 -8.01 6.41 13.37
C SER A 193 -7.64 6.07 14.82
N GLY A 194 -8.61 6.07 15.76
CA GLY A 194 -8.38 5.66 17.15
C GLY A 194 -8.06 4.17 17.28
N GLU A 195 -8.70 3.32 16.47
CA GLU A 195 -8.43 1.89 16.40
C GLU A 195 -7.03 1.61 15.82
N ALA A 196 -6.64 2.33 14.77
CA ALA A 196 -5.26 2.26 14.23
C ALA A 196 -4.22 2.67 15.29
N GLY A 197 -4.50 3.73 16.05
CA GLY A 197 -3.65 4.15 17.17
C GLY A 197 -3.56 3.09 18.28
N ARG A 198 -4.67 2.45 18.63
CA ARG A 198 -4.71 1.34 19.59
C ARG A 198 -3.87 0.16 19.11
N LEU A 199 -4.03 -0.24 17.85
CA LEU A 199 -3.25 -1.33 17.26
C LEU A 199 -1.75 -1.03 17.32
N ALA A 200 -1.34 0.18 16.95
CA ALA A 200 0.06 0.61 17.01
C ALA A 200 0.64 0.52 18.43
N ALA A 201 -0.12 0.94 19.44
CA ALA A 201 0.28 0.85 20.84
C ALA A 201 0.44 -0.61 21.30
N GLU A 202 -0.50 -1.48 20.95
CA GLU A 202 -0.48 -2.91 21.31
C GLU A 202 0.65 -3.67 20.58
N ALA A 203 0.95 -3.30 19.32
CA ALA A 203 2.06 -3.87 18.55
C ALA A 203 3.43 -3.38 19.02
N GLY A 204 3.49 -2.22 19.68
CA GLY A 204 4.73 -1.63 20.18
C GLY A 204 5.65 -1.12 19.05
N VAL A 205 5.08 -0.62 17.96
CA VAL A 205 5.84 0.00 16.87
C VAL A 205 6.43 1.36 17.32
N GLU A 206 7.44 1.88 16.60
CA GLU A 206 8.05 3.16 16.98
C GLU A 206 7.25 4.36 16.44
N ARG A 207 6.60 4.20 15.26
CA ARG A 207 5.86 5.26 14.56
C ARG A 207 4.65 4.69 13.84
N LEU A 208 3.53 5.41 13.89
CA LEU A 208 2.32 5.14 13.11
C LEU A 208 2.09 6.27 12.10
N VAL A 209 1.87 5.91 10.84
CA VAL A 209 1.40 6.84 9.81
C VAL A 209 0.06 6.34 9.30
N LEU A 210 -0.96 7.18 9.43
CA LEU A 210 -2.31 6.91 8.96
C LEU A 210 -2.36 7.12 7.44
N VAL A 211 -2.84 6.12 6.73
CA VAL A 211 -2.96 6.11 5.26
C VAL A 211 -4.38 5.73 4.85
N HIS A 212 -4.65 5.65 3.55
CA HIS A 212 -5.96 5.28 3.01
C HIS A 212 -7.09 6.15 3.57
N VAL A 213 -6.85 7.47 3.60
CA VAL A 213 -7.80 8.44 4.15
C VAL A 213 -9.00 8.61 3.22
N ASN A 214 -10.21 8.54 3.80
CA ASN A 214 -11.46 8.73 3.06
C ASN A 214 -11.58 10.16 2.50
N PRO A 215 -11.76 10.34 1.19
CA PRO A 215 -11.86 11.67 0.59
C PRO A 215 -13.07 12.48 1.06
N GLU A 216 -14.15 11.81 1.53
CA GLU A 216 -15.36 12.48 2.05
C GLU A 216 -15.26 12.81 3.54
N ALA A 217 -14.25 12.28 4.25
CA ALA A 217 -14.06 12.44 5.70
C ALA A 217 -12.62 12.84 6.06
N ASP A 218 -11.90 13.54 5.17
CA ASP A 218 -10.51 13.98 5.37
C ASP A 218 -10.43 15.16 6.34
N ASP A 219 -10.66 14.86 7.62
CA ASP A 219 -10.42 15.76 8.76
C ASP A 219 -9.10 15.33 9.45
N GLU A 220 -7.97 15.83 8.91
CA GLU A 220 -6.64 15.49 9.40
C GLU A 220 -6.46 15.77 10.90
N GLU A 221 -7.07 16.83 11.42
CA GLU A 221 -6.98 17.17 12.85
C GLU A 221 -7.67 16.13 13.72
N LYS A 222 -8.86 15.69 13.31
CA LYS A 222 -9.60 14.66 14.01
C LYS A 222 -8.94 13.29 13.88
N LEU A 223 -8.45 12.92 12.68
CA LEU A 223 -7.67 11.70 12.46
C LEU A 223 -6.46 11.65 13.39
N ALA A 224 -5.62 12.69 13.38
CA ALA A 224 -4.43 12.76 14.20
C ALA A 224 -4.75 12.73 15.70
N ARG A 225 -5.78 13.46 16.13
CA ARG A 225 -6.18 13.56 17.55
C ARG A 225 -6.61 12.21 18.10
N SER A 226 -7.49 11.48 17.37
CA SER A 226 -7.99 10.19 17.84
C SER A 226 -6.87 9.13 17.89
N ALA A 227 -6.00 9.09 16.88
CA ALA A 227 -4.86 8.18 16.89
C ALA A 227 -3.87 8.51 18.02
N ARG A 228 -3.51 9.79 18.20
CA ARG A 228 -2.58 10.25 19.24
C ARG A 228 -3.09 10.06 20.65
N ALA A 229 -4.39 10.04 20.86
CA ALA A 229 -4.97 9.71 22.14
C ALA A 229 -4.64 8.28 22.59
N ARG A 230 -4.33 7.38 21.66
CA ARG A 230 -3.96 5.99 21.90
C ARG A 230 -2.46 5.72 21.70
N PHE A 231 -1.82 6.44 20.77
CA PHE A 231 -0.41 6.25 20.44
C PHE A 231 0.19 7.60 20.03
N ALA A 232 0.97 8.22 20.91
CA ALA A 232 1.50 9.58 20.72
C ALA A 232 2.33 9.75 19.43
N PRO A 233 3.20 8.80 19.00
CA PRO A 233 3.95 8.89 17.75
C PRO A 233 3.10 8.60 16.49
N ALA A 234 1.86 9.08 16.44
CA ALA A 234 0.97 8.95 15.29
C ALA A 234 0.88 10.25 14.48
N GLU A 235 0.87 10.14 13.17
CA GLU A 235 0.64 11.24 12.24
C GLU A 235 -0.21 10.82 11.05
N VAL A 236 -0.82 11.79 10.38
CA VAL A 236 -1.55 11.56 9.14
C VAL A 236 -0.58 11.63 7.99
N GLY A 237 -0.56 10.58 7.16
CA GLY A 237 0.23 10.53 5.95
C GLY A 237 -0.20 11.60 4.94
N ARG A 238 0.78 12.09 4.19
CA ARG A 238 0.58 13.02 3.07
C ARG A 238 1.44 12.59 1.90
N ASP A 239 0.97 12.86 0.70
CA ASP A 239 1.71 12.55 -0.51
C ASP A 239 3.06 13.26 -0.54
N GLY A 240 4.12 12.50 -0.85
CA GLY A 240 5.50 12.97 -0.85
C GLY A 240 6.21 12.88 0.51
N LEU A 241 5.53 12.45 1.58
CA LEU A 241 6.15 12.30 2.90
C LEU A 241 7.28 11.26 2.86
N VAL A 242 8.48 11.65 3.30
CA VAL A 242 9.62 10.74 3.52
C VAL A 242 9.47 10.13 4.91
N LEU A 243 9.49 8.80 4.98
CA LEU A 243 9.15 8.05 6.18
C LEU A 243 10.37 7.45 6.88
N MET A 244 11.29 6.89 6.11
CA MET A 244 12.57 6.31 6.58
C MET A 244 13.68 6.56 5.59
#